data_0296f69211b4f0ebd1e5da435ac77ba4
#
_entry.id   0296f69211b4f0ebd1e5da435ac77ba4
#
_cell.length_a   1.000
_cell.length_b   1.000
_cell.length_c   1.000
_cell.angle_alpha   90.00
_cell.angle_beta   90.00
_cell.angle_gamma   90.00
#
_symmetry.space_group_name_H-M   'P 1'
#
loop_
_entity.id
_entity.type
_entity.pdbx_description
1 polymer ?
#
loop_
_entity_poly.entity_id
_entity_poly.type
_entity_poly.pdbx_seq_one_letter_code
_entity_poly.pdbx_strand_id
1 'polypeptide(L)'
;MFKLIETAGHDEPWWFFDDWEKMIVSAEVFSELEEAHECFKNHEARLESNYPEKRVKGTSAIAFWTKEEQDYCVSCECDVQVFHGLILVDEKNQLVELEGEERG
;
A
#
# COMPACT_ATOMS: atom_id res chain seq x y z
N MET A 1 14.74 9.32 7.09
CA MET A 1 13.85 8.32 7.70
C MET A 1 12.86 7.81 6.68
N PHE A 2 12.48 6.56 6.82
CA PHE A 2 11.57 5.91 5.88
C PHE A 2 10.39 5.34 6.64
N LYS A 3 9.22 5.36 6.02
CA LYS A 3 8.01 4.82 6.63
C LYS A 3 7.42 3.74 5.73
N LEU A 4 7.18 2.58 6.30
CA LEU A 4 6.47 1.50 5.63
C LEU A 4 5.03 1.54 6.10
N ILE A 5 4.11 1.79 5.19
CA ILE A 5 2.71 2.04 5.51
C ILE A 5 1.82 1.01 4.84
N GLU A 6 0.92 0.42 5.62
CA GLU A 6 -0.16 -0.40 5.09
C GLU A 6 -1.46 0.40 5.16
N THR A 7 -2.25 0.32 4.12
CA THR A 7 -3.54 1.01 4.04
C THR A 7 -4.66 0.03 3.76
N ALA A 8 -5.88 0.44 4.09
CA ALA A 8 -7.09 -0.27 3.71
C ALA A 8 -8.15 0.77 3.39
N GLY A 9 -8.71 0.72 2.20
CA GLY A 9 -9.70 1.71 1.78
C GLY A 9 -10.19 1.46 0.38
N HIS A 10 -10.95 2.39 -0.15
CA HIS A 10 -11.60 2.26 -1.45
C HIS A 10 -10.73 2.74 -2.61
N ASP A 11 -9.52 3.24 -2.31
CA ASP A 11 -8.60 3.75 -3.31
C ASP A 11 -7.24 3.06 -3.19
N GLU A 12 -6.51 3.04 -4.28
CA GLU A 12 -5.15 2.52 -4.28
C GLU A 12 -4.25 3.44 -3.47
N PRO A 13 -3.18 2.93 -2.83
CA PRO A 13 -2.42 3.69 -1.84
C PRO A 13 -1.58 4.84 -2.40
N TRP A 14 -1.34 4.87 -3.71
CA TRP A 14 -0.52 5.91 -4.33
C TRP A 14 -1.30 7.19 -4.70
N TRP A 15 -2.61 7.20 -4.50
CA TRP A 15 -3.42 8.40 -4.68
C TRP A 15 -3.42 9.17 -3.37
N PHE A 16 -2.52 10.10 -3.20
CA PHE A 16 -2.39 10.85 -1.96
C PHE A 16 -3.43 11.98 -1.90
N PHE A 17 -4.68 11.58 -1.73
CA PHE A 17 -5.77 12.53 -1.52
C PHE A 17 -5.61 13.24 -0.17
N ASP A 18 -6.30 14.34 0.04
CA ASP A 18 -6.20 15.11 1.28
C ASP A 18 -6.43 14.29 2.54
N ASP A 19 -7.26 13.27 2.47
CA ASP A 19 -7.61 12.43 3.61
C ASP A 19 -7.05 11.00 3.51
N TRP A 20 -6.02 10.79 2.67
CA TRP A 20 -5.46 9.45 2.47
C TRP A 20 -4.94 8.83 3.77
N GLU A 21 -4.53 9.67 4.72
CA GLU A 21 -4.00 9.20 6.00
C GLU A 21 -5.04 8.44 6.82
N LYS A 22 -6.32 8.66 6.55
CA LYS A 22 -7.39 7.92 7.23
C LYS A 22 -7.43 6.46 6.83
N MET A 23 -6.80 6.10 5.71
CA MET A 23 -6.72 4.72 5.25
C MET A 23 -5.57 3.96 5.90
N ILE A 24 -4.69 4.62 6.63
CA ILE A 24 -3.53 3.97 7.24
C ILE A 24 -3.97 3.00 8.32
N VAL A 25 -3.58 1.73 8.15
CA VAL A 25 -3.84 0.67 9.12
C VAL A 25 -2.62 0.49 10.03
N SER A 26 -1.42 0.57 9.46
CA SER A 26 -0.19 0.46 10.23
C SER A 26 0.91 1.26 9.56
N ALA A 27 1.88 1.68 10.37
CA ALA A 27 3.04 2.42 9.88
C ALA A 27 4.24 2.08 10.75
N GLU A 28 5.36 1.75 10.10
CA GLU A 28 6.63 1.48 10.77
C GLU A 28 7.68 2.44 10.25
N VAL A 29 8.52 2.94 11.14
CA VAL A 29 9.56 3.91 10.80
C VAL A 29 10.92 3.25 10.85
N PHE A 30 11.75 3.51 9.83
CA PHE A 30 13.10 2.96 9.72
C PHE A 30 14.10 4.09 9.46
N SER A 31 15.28 4.00 10.04
CA SER A 31 16.36 4.94 9.77
C SER A 31 17.18 4.52 8.55
N GLU A 32 17.17 3.23 8.21
CA GLU A 32 17.95 2.69 7.11
C GLU A 32 17.02 2.19 6.00
N LEU A 33 17.34 2.53 4.75
CA LEU A 33 16.55 2.09 3.61
C LEU A 33 16.57 0.56 3.45
N GLU A 34 17.72 -0.07 3.73
CA GLU A 34 17.84 -1.51 3.61
C GLU A 34 16.90 -2.26 4.54
N GLU A 35 16.78 -1.79 5.78
CA GLU A 35 15.85 -2.39 6.74
C GLU A 35 14.41 -2.20 6.31
N ALA A 36 14.09 -1.00 5.85
CA ALA A 36 12.76 -0.68 5.35
C ALA A 36 12.40 -1.54 4.15
N HIS A 37 13.34 -1.71 3.22
CA HIS A 37 13.14 -2.51 2.02
C HIS A 37 12.92 -3.98 2.35
N GLU A 38 13.70 -4.52 3.29
CA GLU A 38 13.54 -5.91 3.70
C GLU A 38 12.17 -6.14 4.33
N CYS A 39 11.74 -5.23 5.19
CA CYS A 39 10.43 -5.30 5.82
C CYS A 39 9.32 -5.16 4.77
N PHE A 40 9.51 -4.29 3.78
CA PHE A 40 8.60 -4.14 2.66
C PHE A 40 8.39 -5.46 1.92
N LYS A 41 9.48 -6.17 1.62
CA LYS A 41 9.41 -7.47 0.96
C LYS A 41 8.67 -8.51 1.79
N ASN A 42 8.87 -8.50 3.10
CA ASN A 42 8.18 -9.44 3.99
C ASN A 42 6.67 -9.17 4.02
N HIS A 43 6.28 -7.90 4.09
CA HIS A 43 4.88 -7.53 4.06
C HIS A 43 4.25 -7.86 2.69
N GLU A 44 5.00 -7.62 1.62
CA GLU A 44 4.55 -7.94 0.27
C GLU A 44 4.25 -9.43 0.12
N ALA A 45 5.15 -10.29 0.59
CA ALA A 45 4.98 -11.73 0.50
C ALA A 45 3.74 -12.18 1.28
N ARG A 46 3.52 -11.62 2.46
CA ARG A 46 2.35 -11.95 3.27
C ARG A 46 1.05 -11.52 2.58
N LEU A 47 1.01 -10.29 2.07
CA LEU A 47 -0.19 -9.79 1.38
C LEU A 47 -0.45 -10.54 0.08
N GLU A 48 0.61 -10.87 -0.65
CA GLU A 48 0.49 -11.61 -1.90
C GLU A 48 -0.11 -12.99 -1.68
N SER A 49 0.21 -13.63 -0.56
CA SER A 49 -0.36 -14.96 -0.25
C SER A 49 -1.82 -14.87 0.21
N ASN A 50 -2.27 -13.72 0.68
CA ASN A 50 -3.63 -13.51 1.18
C ASN A 50 -4.58 -12.95 0.12
N TYR A 51 -4.05 -12.22 -0.87
CA TYR A 51 -4.87 -11.54 -1.88
C TYR A 51 -4.45 -11.95 -3.28
N PRO A 52 -5.39 -12.43 -4.11
CA PRO A 52 -5.04 -12.92 -5.44
C PRO A 52 -4.79 -11.83 -6.47
N GLU A 53 -5.32 -10.63 -6.23
CA GLU A 53 -5.17 -9.52 -7.17
C GLU A 53 -4.15 -8.51 -6.68
N LYS A 54 -3.36 -7.98 -7.61
CA LYS A 54 -2.28 -7.06 -7.26
C LYS A 54 -2.06 -6.04 -8.38
N ARG A 55 -1.80 -4.81 -8.01
CA ARG A 55 -1.38 -3.76 -8.95
C ARG A 55 -0.19 -3.01 -8.35
N VAL A 56 0.84 -2.84 -9.15
CA VAL A 56 2.09 -2.20 -8.71
C VAL A 56 2.23 -0.85 -9.39
N LYS A 57 2.69 0.16 -8.63
CA LYS A 57 3.05 1.45 -9.18
C LYS A 57 4.48 1.79 -8.75
N GLY A 58 5.38 1.92 -9.72
CA GLY A 58 6.80 2.16 -9.44
C GLY A 58 7.44 0.98 -8.74
N THR A 59 8.33 1.25 -7.79
CA THR A 59 9.08 0.21 -7.10
C THR A 59 8.69 0.05 -5.63
N SER A 60 7.84 0.96 -5.09
CA SER A 60 7.57 0.98 -3.66
C SER A 60 6.09 1.14 -3.31
N ALA A 61 5.19 0.92 -4.25
CA ALA A 61 3.76 1.03 -4.01
C ALA A 61 3.03 -0.14 -4.66
N ILE A 62 2.23 -0.85 -3.87
CA ILE A 62 1.48 -2.01 -4.34
C ILE A 62 0.08 -1.95 -3.74
N ALA A 63 -0.93 -2.27 -4.53
CA ALA A 63 -2.29 -2.47 -4.06
C ALA A 63 -2.64 -3.94 -4.21
N PHE A 64 -3.23 -4.50 -3.18
CA PHE A 64 -3.69 -5.88 -3.16
C PHE A 64 -5.19 -5.90 -2.91
N TRP A 65 -5.90 -6.83 -3.52
CA TRP A 65 -7.33 -6.97 -3.26
C TRP A 65 -7.82 -8.36 -3.61
N THR A 66 -9.03 -8.66 -3.15
CA THR A 66 -9.80 -9.80 -3.61
C THR A 66 -11.17 -9.29 -4.02
N LYS A 67 -11.70 -9.83 -5.10
CA LYS A 67 -13.00 -9.40 -5.64
C LYS A 67 -14.15 -9.62 -4.68
N GLU A 68 -13.96 -10.50 -3.72
CA GLU A 68 -14.98 -10.83 -2.71
C GLU A 68 -15.05 -9.83 -1.58
N GLU A 69 -14.01 -9.00 -1.40
CA GLU A 69 -13.98 -8.01 -0.32
C GLU A 69 -14.44 -6.66 -0.83
N GLN A 70 -15.68 -6.30 -0.49
CA GLN A 70 -16.27 -5.03 -0.89
C GLN A 70 -17.01 -4.41 0.28
N ASP A 71 -17.02 -3.07 0.31
CA ASP A 71 -17.78 -2.29 1.27
C ASP A 71 -18.95 -1.63 0.56
N TYR A 72 -20.05 -1.44 1.27
CA TYR A 72 -21.18 -0.69 0.73
C TYR A 72 -20.92 0.81 0.89
N CYS A 73 -20.99 1.53 -0.21
CA CYS A 73 -20.85 3.00 -0.20
C CYS A 73 -22.22 3.63 -0.19
N VAL A 74 -22.59 4.26 0.93
CA VAL A 74 -23.89 4.90 1.09
C VAL A 74 -24.08 6.05 0.09
N SER A 75 -23.00 6.83 -0.13
CA SER A 75 -23.05 7.95 -1.07
C SER A 75 -23.28 7.51 -2.51
N CYS A 76 -22.71 6.39 -2.90
CA CYS A 76 -22.79 5.85 -4.25
C CYS A 76 -23.96 4.87 -4.41
N GLU A 77 -24.53 4.42 -3.31
CA GLU A 77 -25.56 3.38 -3.26
C GLU A 77 -25.12 2.11 -4.00
N CYS A 78 -23.84 1.73 -3.86
CA CYS A 78 -23.29 0.54 -4.50
C CYS A 78 -22.15 -0.02 -3.67
N ASP A 79 -21.74 -1.25 -3.98
CA ASP A 79 -20.59 -1.88 -3.38
C ASP A 79 -19.32 -1.35 -4.06
N VAL A 80 -18.28 -1.08 -3.25
CA VAL A 80 -17.00 -0.62 -3.76
C VAL A 80 -15.90 -1.57 -3.31
N GLN A 81 -14.90 -1.75 -4.16
CA GLN A 81 -13.79 -2.63 -3.91
C GLN A 81 -12.93 -2.09 -2.75
N VAL A 82 -12.51 -2.97 -1.85
CA VAL A 82 -11.55 -2.64 -0.80
C VAL A 82 -10.15 -2.98 -1.29
N PHE A 83 -9.23 -2.02 -1.23
CA PHE A 83 -7.83 -2.20 -1.57
C PHE A 83 -6.99 -2.19 -0.31
N HIS A 84 -6.04 -3.12 -0.24
CA HIS A 84 -5.04 -3.16 0.83
C HIS A 84 -3.73 -2.69 0.22
N GLY A 85 -3.24 -1.55 0.69
CA GLY A 85 -2.06 -0.93 0.12
C GLY A 85 -0.81 -1.17 0.92
N LEU A 86 0.32 -1.20 0.25
CA LEU A 86 1.64 -1.27 0.87
C LEU A 86 2.52 -0.25 0.16
N ILE A 87 2.98 0.74 0.89
CA ILE A 87 3.84 1.79 0.33
C ILE A 87 5.05 2.03 1.23
N LEU A 88 6.16 2.38 0.62
CA LEU A 88 7.37 2.82 1.31
C LEU A 88 7.64 4.25 0.91
N VAL A 89 7.60 5.14 1.87
CA VAL A 89 7.76 6.58 1.65
C VAL A 89 8.90 7.14 2.48
N ASP A 90 9.41 8.30 2.08
CA ASP A 90 10.41 9.02 2.83
C ASP A 90 9.75 9.93 3.89
N GLU A 91 10.56 10.75 4.54
CA GLU A 91 10.08 11.66 5.59
C GLU A 91 9.10 12.71 5.07
N LYS A 92 9.07 12.93 3.76
CA LYS A 92 8.16 13.89 3.11
C LYS A 92 6.92 13.20 2.55
N ASN A 93 6.71 11.93 2.88
CA ASN A 93 5.61 11.10 2.37
C ASN A 93 5.64 10.94 0.85
N GLN A 94 6.83 10.92 0.27
CA GLN A 94 7.02 10.66 -1.16
C GLN A 94 7.48 9.22 -1.35
N LEU A 95 6.98 8.57 -2.39
CA LEU A 95 7.35 7.19 -2.69
C LEU A 95 8.85 7.07 -2.94
N VAL A 96 9.47 6.10 -2.28
CA VAL A 96 10.90 5.82 -2.42
C VAL A 96 11.12 4.96 -3.66
N GLU A 97 12.22 5.21 -4.39
CA GLU A 97 12.62 4.32 -5.46
C GLU A 97 13.57 3.27 -4.91
N LEU A 98 13.27 2.01 -5.20
CA LEU A 98 14.07 0.87 -4.75
C LEU A 98 14.88 0.36 -5.93
N GLU A 99 16.20 0.49 -5.84
CA GLU A 99 17.11 0.08 -6.91
C GLU A 99 17.14 -1.44 -7.07
N GLY A 100 17.25 -1.88 -8.33
CA GLY A 100 17.38 -3.30 -8.63
C GLY A 100 16.09 -4.08 -8.52
N GLU A 101 14.97 -3.43 -8.24
CA GLU A 101 13.68 -4.08 -8.13
C GLU A 101 12.79 -3.67 -9.29
N GLU A 102 12.39 -4.63 -10.07
CA GLU A 102 11.38 -4.42 -11.09
C GLU A 102 10.11 -5.15 -10.71
N ARG A 103 9.01 -4.43 -10.75
CA ARG A 103 7.70 -4.96 -10.39
C ARG A 103 6.74 -4.66 -11.53
N GLY A 104 6.04 -5.62 -11.94
CA GLY A 104 5.14 -5.35 -13.03
C GLY A 104 4.52 -6.54 -13.61
#